data_d02bb98ce1db318ff47b4e3e742e65e2
#
_entry.id   d02bb98ce1db318ff47b4e3e742e65e2
#
_cell.length_a   1.000
_cell.length_b   1.000
_cell.length_c   1.000
_cell.angle_alpha   90.00
_cell.angle_beta   90.00
_cell.angle_gamma   90.00
#
_symmetry.space_group_name_H-M   'P 1'
#
loop_
_entity.id
_entity.type
_entity.pdbx_description
1 polymer ?
#
loop_
_entity_poly.entity_id
_entity_poly.type
_entity_poly.pdbx_seq_one_letter_code
_entity_poly.pdbx_strand_id
1 'polypeptide(L)' 'MKLKALCDLRRERENLTPQQFRTLKGQILAGDIEGAEKGLRKLLRRVDK' A
#
# COMPACT_ATOMS: atom_id res chain seq x y z
N MET A 1 -8.14 6.57 -7.16
CA MET A 1 -7.30 7.67 -7.61
C MET A 1 -5.90 7.56 -7.03
N LYS A 2 -4.92 7.97 -7.82
CA LYS A 2 -3.53 7.80 -7.44
C LYS A 2 -3.17 8.51 -6.13
N LEU A 3 -3.61 9.75 -5.99
CA LEU A 3 -3.29 10.53 -4.79
C LEU A 3 -3.89 9.91 -3.54
N LYS A 4 -5.11 9.43 -3.64
CA LYS A 4 -5.75 8.80 -2.48
C LYS A 4 -5.02 7.53 -2.09
N ALA A 5 -4.64 6.74 -3.07
CA ALA A 5 -3.93 5.49 -2.78
C ALA A 5 -2.59 5.78 -2.11
N LEU A 6 -1.89 6.80 -2.58
CA LEU A 6 -0.61 7.19 -1.97
C LEU A 6 -0.82 7.67 -0.54
N CYS A 7 -1.87 8.43 -0.29
CA CYS A 7 -2.17 8.91 1.06
C CYS A 7 -2.45 7.73 1.98
N ASP A 8 -3.27 6.79 1.52
CA ASP A 8 -3.58 5.61 2.34
C ASP A 8 -2.31 4.83 2.64
N LEU A 9 -1.45 4.67 1.65
CA LEU A 9 -0.20 3.96 1.83
C LEU A 9 0.68 4.65 2.87
N ARG A 10 0.77 5.97 2.81
CA ARG A 10 1.59 6.72 3.75
C ARG A 10 1.05 6.63 5.16
N ARG A 11 -0.27 6.58 5.31
CA ARG A 11 -0.88 6.45 6.63
C ARG A 11 -0.56 5.10 7.27
N GLU A 12 -0.40 4.08 6.46
CA GLU A 12 -0.11 2.74 6.97
C GLU A 12 1.39 2.43 6.97
N ARG A 13 2.21 3.44 6.74
CA ARG A 13 3.64 3.25 6.64
C ARG A 13 4.23 2.53 7.83
N GLU A 14 3.75 2.83 9.02
CA GLU A 14 4.28 2.24 10.24
C GLU A 14 3.97 0.75 10.34
N ASN A 15 2.92 0.31 9.65
CA ASN A 15 2.53 -1.09 9.67
C ASN A 15 3.16 -1.88 8.53
N LEU A 16 4.01 -1.26 7.75
CA LEU A 16 4.63 -1.88 6.59
C LEU A 16 6.14 -1.86 6.73
N THR A 17 6.77 -2.92 6.21
CA THR A 17 8.23 -2.88 6.10
C THR A 17 8.62 -1.90 5.00
N PRO A 18 9.87 -1.37 5.04
CA PRO A 18 10.31 -0.47 3.98
C PRO A 18 10.17 -1.10 2.60
N GLN A 19 10.42 -2.41 2.49
CA GLN A 19 10.30 -3.09 1.22
C GLN A 19 8.85 -3.15 0.75
N GLN A 20 7.94 -3.46 1.65
CA GLN A 20 6.51 -3.52 1.31
C GLN A 20 6.00 -2.15 0.87
N PHE A 21 6.38 -1.13 1.60
CA PHE A 21 5.98 0.23 1.26
C PHE A 21 6.47 0.61 -0.13
N ARG A 22 7.72 0.29 -0.41
CA ARG A 22 8.33 0.61 -1.70
C ARG A 22 7.61 -0.12 -2.83
N THR A 23 7.31 -1.39 -2.62
CA THR A 23 6.64 -2.19 -3.64
C THR A 23 5.25 -1.62 -3.97
N LEU A 24 4.48 -1.32 -2.94
CA LEU A 24 3.14 -0.78 -3.14
C LEU A 24 3.20 0.60 -3.78
N LYS A 25 4.13 1.42 -3.35
CA LYS A 25 4.30 2.74 -3.93
C LYS A 25 4.62 2.63 -5.42
N GLY A 26 5.49 1.71 -5.77
CA GLY A 26 5.83 1.49 -7.17
C GLY A 26 4.63 1.08 -7.99
N GLN A 27 3.79 0.22 -7.44
CA GLN A 27 2.58 -0.21 -8.14
C GLN A 27 1.64 0.97 -8.40
N ILE A 28 1.48 1.83 -7.40
CA ILE A 28 0.61 3.00 -7.56
C ILE A 28 1.15 3.93 -8.63
N LEU A 29 2.44 4.18 -8.62
CA LEU A 29 3.06 5.06 -9.60
C LEU A 29 3.01 4.48 -11.00
N ALA A 30 2.98 3.15 -11.10
CA ALA A 30 2.86 2.48 -12.38
C ALA A 30 1.43 2.42 -12.89
N GLY A 31 0.48 2.88 -12.08
CA GLY A 31 -0.92 2.88 -12.48
C GLY A 31 -1.70 1.70 -11.98
N ASP A 32 -1.07 0.80 -11.25
CA ASP A 32 -1.74 -0.40 -10.73
C ASP A 32 -2.33 -0.12 -9.35
N ILE A 33 -3.27 0.81 -9.31
CA ILE A 33 -3.84 1.27 -8.06
C ILE A 33 -4.64 0.16 -7.38
N GLU A 34 -5.43 -0.58 -8.15
CA GLU A 34 -6.23 -1.66 -7.58
C GLU A 34 -5.34 -2.74 -6.96
N GLY A 35 -4.27 -3.10 -7.67
CA GLY A 35 -3.35 -4.10 -7.15
C GLY A 35 -2.69 -3.64 -5.87
N ALA A 36 -2.31 -2.38 -5.81
CA ALA A 36 -1.68 -1.83 -4.63
C ALA A 36 -2.66 -1.81 -3.45
N GLU A 37 -3.90 -1.42 -3.69
CA GLU A 37 -4.90 -1.38 -2.64
C GLU A 37 -5.19 -2.78 -2.10
N LYS A 38 -5.30 -3.75 -2.99
CA LYS A 38 -5.53 -5.12 -2.57
C LYS A 38 -4.35 -5.65 -1.76
N GLY A 39 -3.14 -5.36 -2.22
CA GLY A 39 -1.95 -5.77 -1.50
C GLY A 39 -1.87 -5.16 -0.12
N LEU A 40 -2.17 -3.87 -0.03
CA LEU A 40 -2.16 -3.16 1.25
C LEU A 40 -3.20 -3.76 2.19
N ARG A 41 -4.39 -4.02 1.68
CA ARG A 41 -5.46 -4.58 2.50
C ARG A 41 -5.06 -5.96 3.04
N LYS A 42 -4.43 -6.77 2.21
CA LYS A 42 -3.98 -8.08 2.66
C LYS A 42 -2.96 -7.97 3.78
N LEU A 43 -2.01 -7.06 3.63
CA LEU A 43 -0.97 -6.88 4.63
C LEU A 43 -1.56 -6.40 5.95
N LEU A 44 -2.52 -5.49 5.89
CA LEU A 44 -3.16 -4.99 7.09
C LEU A 44 -3.98 -6.06 7.80
N ARG A 45 -4.60 -6.94 7.03
CA ARG A 45 -5.36 -8.04 7.63
C ARG A 45 -4.44 -8.96 8.42
N ARG A 46 -3.24 -9.18 7.94
CA ARG A 46 -2.28 -10.01 8.64
C ARG A 46 -1.87 -9.38 9.96
N VAL A 47 -1.66 -8.07 9.93
CA VAL A 47 -1.24 -7.35 11.12
C VAL A 47 -2.36 -7.30 12.14
N ASP A 48 -3.58 -7.29 11.66
CA ASP A 48 -4.76 -7.12 12.51
C ASP A 48 -5.08 -8.34 13.35
N LYS A 49 -4.30 -9.39 13.22
CA LYS A 49 -4.50 -10.53 14.09
C LYS A 49 -3.99 -10.26 15.52
#